data_788e0d5b7a92bb9c600e737d135feffd
#
_entry.id   788e0d5b7a92bb9c600e737d135feffd
#
_cell.length_a   1.000
_cell.length_b   1.000
_cell.length_c   1.000
_cell.angle_alpha   90.00
_cell.angle_beta   90.00
_cell.angle_gamma   90.00
#
_symmetry.space_group_name_H-M   'P 1'
#
loop_
_entity.id
_entity.type
_entity.pdbx_description
1 polymer ?
#
loop_
_entity_poly.entity_id
_entity_poly.type
_entity_poly.pdbx_seq_one_letter_code
_entity_poly.pdbx_strand_id
1 'polypeptide(L)'
;MKKFIIGMLAAASFMTPVLAESKLKKGFYSMDSLGCMITRECTENVRRIKSIDDIRKEYPNSDFDIIADEFNSMLVSLDEIGVMVFLGPEKYFPPGHRGVYHTVSNNFYLNDAFMHRPHVLMTVMRHEGWHAAQDCMAGSIKNSMIAIIKPEEDVPKIWRDIVEKTYPKSAVPWEAEAKWAGKTEGMTSAALKSCAAGTMWTDYKPTPLTEKWLREEGFIN
;
A
#
# COMPACT_ATOMS: atom_id res chain seq x y z
N MET A 1 35.14 13.76 52.20
CA MET A 1 34.35 14.14 51.00
C MET A 1 33.61 12.91 50.50
N LYS A 2 32.32 12.77 50.82
CA LYS A 2 31.50 11.63 50.42
C LYS A 2 30.78 12.01 49.15
N LYS A 3 31.02 11.27 48.04
CA LYS A 3 30.31 11.42 46.76
C LYS A 3 28.99 10.62 46.83
N PHE A 4 27.87 11.31 46.76
CA PHE A 4 26.55 10.72 46.56
C PHE A 4 26.36 10.45 45.06
N ILE A 5 26.14 9.20 44.70
CA ILE A 5 25.70 8.80 43.36
C ILE A 5 24.17 8.71 43.41
N ILE A 6 23.52 9.65 42.73
CA ILE A 6 22.06 9.60 42.53
C ILE A 6 21.81 8.70 41.35
N GLY A 7 21.30 7.50 41.62
CA GLY A 7 20.83 6.58 40.62
C GLY A 7 19.48 7.06 40.02
N MET A 8 19.46 7.41 38.75
CA MET A 8 18.26 7.72 38.00
C MET A 8 17.59 6.42 37.64
N LEU A 9 16.48 6.07 38.30
CA LEU A 9 15.59 4.98 37.87
C LEU A 9 14.79 5.50 36.67
N ALA A 10 15.10 4.99 35.49
CA ALA A 10 14.25 5.12 34.30
C ALA A 10 13.07 4.20 34.51
N ALA A 11 11.89 4.75 34.82
CA ALA A 11 10.63 4.02 34.79
C ALA A 11 10.24 3.79 33.32
N ALA A 12 10.51 2.59 32.81
CA ALA A 12 9.96 2.13 31.54
C ALA A 12 8.44 1.93 31.73
N SER A 13 7.67 2.88 31.24
CA SER A 13 6.21 2.73 31.16
C SER A 13 5.90 1.66 30.12
N PHE A 14 5.66 0.45 30.56
CA PHE A 14 5.04 -0.59 29.74
C PHE A 14 3.59 -0.17 29.47
N MET A 15 3.33 0.42 28.29
CA MET A 15 1.97 0.56 27.81
C MET A 15 1.42 -0.84 27.52
N THR A 16 0.52 -1.29 28.37
CA THR A 16 -0.14 -2.59 28.24
C THR A 16 -1.07 -2.59 27.03
N PRO A 17 -1.15 -3.72 26.28
CA PRO A 17 -1.96 -3.85 25.05
C PRO A 17 -3.48 -3.78 25.28
N VAL A 18 -3.94 -3.58 26.51
CA VAL A 18 -5.38 -3.52 26.87
C VAL A 18 -6.12 -2.31 26.28
N LEU A 19 -5.40 -1.27 25.80
CA LEU A 19 -6.05 -0.07 25.26
C LEU A 19 -6.53 -0.20 23.80
N ALA A 20 -6.04 -1.17 23.02
CA ALA A 20 -6.45 -1.35 21.63
C ALA A 20 -7.84 -2.00 21.52
N GLU A 21 -8.15 -3.00 22.33
CA GLU A 21 -9.46 -3.69 22.31
C GLU A 21 -10.63 -2.81 22.70
N SER A 22 -10.43 -1.87 23.62
CA SER A 22 -11.50 -0.97 24.09
C SER A 22 -11.94 0.07 23.05
N LYS A 23 -11.13 0.33 22.01
CA LYS A 23 -11.42 1.30 20.96
C LYS A 23 -12.17 0.70 19.77
N LEU A 24 -12.08 -0.62 19.57
CA LEU A 24 -12.77 -1.32 18.49
C LEU A 24 -14.23 -1.59 18.88
N LYS A 25 -15.04 -0.55 18.95
CA LYS A 25 -16.47 -0.69 19.14
C LYS A 25 -17.14 -1.15 17.85
N LYS A 26 -18.18 -1.99 17.96
CA LYS A 26 -19.00 -2.43 16.83
C LYS A 26 -19.49 -1.22 16.05
N GLY A 27 -19.16 -1.15 14.74
CA GLY A 27 -19.52 -0.03 13.87
C GLY A 27 -18.53 1.14 13.90
N PHE A 28 -17.43 1.06 14.63
CA PHE A 28 -16.36 2.05 14.60
C PHE A 28 -15.35 1.69 13.51
N TYR A 29 -15.45 2.34 12.37
CA TYR A 29 -14.52 2.22 11.25
C TYR A 29 -13.59 3.42 11.30
N SER A 30 -12.41 3.21 11.81
CA SER A 30 -11.39 4.24 11.91
C SER A 30 -10.04 3.69 11.51
N MET A 31 -9.06 4.57 11.43
CA MET A 31 -7.66 4.16 11.29
C MET A 31 -7.23 3.18 12.39
N ASP A 32 -7.89 3.17 13.55
CA ASP A 32 -7.59 2.23 14.62
C ASP A 32 -7.94 0.79 14.24
N SER A 33 -9.10 0.54 13.58
CA SER A 33 -9.46 -0.80 13.09
C SER A 33 -8.52 -1.25 11.98
N LEU A 34 -8.21 -0.37 11.03
CA LEU A 34 -7.25 -0.61 9.98
C LEU A 34 -5.85 -0.82 10.57
N GLY A 35 -5.44 0.02 11.49
CA GLY A 35 -4.17 -0.09 12.19
C GLY A 35 -4.01 -1.44 12.89
N CYS A 36 -5.05 -1.94 13.58
CA CYS A 36 -5.04 -3.26 14.20
C CYS A 36 -4.80 -4.39 13.19
N MET A 37 -5.43 -4.34 12.02
CA MET A 37 -5.19 -5.31 10.95
C MET A 37 -3.77 -5.17 10.36
N ILE A 38 -3.32 -3.96 10.10
CA ILE A 38 -2.01 -3.67 9.50
C ILE A 38 -0.87 -4.12 10.42
N THR A 39 -1.01 -3.91 11.73
CA THR A 39 -0.02 -4.35 12.75
C THR A 39 -0.14 -5.85 13.05
N ARG A 40 -1.09 -6.55 12.42
CA ARG A 40 -1.38 -7.99 12.62
C ARG A 40 -1.84 -8.35 14.04
N GLU A 41 -2.39 -7.40 14.76
CA GLU A 41 -3.05 -7.64 16.04
C GLU A 41 -4.48 -8.16 15.83
N CYS A 42 -5.13 -7.76 14.73
CA CYS A 42 -6.43 -8.24 14.29
C CYS A 42 -6.27 -9.06 13.01
N THR A 43 -6.28 -10.39 13.13
CA THR A 43 -6.04 -11.31 12.00
C THR A 43 -7.25 -12.21 11.68
N GLU A 44 -8.35 -12.04 12.38
CA GLU A 44 -9.55 -12.86 12.15
C GLU A 44 -10.04 -12.72 10.71
N ASN A 45 -10.08 -13.83 9.99
CA ASN A 45 -10.45 -13.92 8.57
C ASN A 45 -9.58 -13.08 7.60
N VAL A 46 -8.40 -12.63 8.03
CA VAL A 46 -7.41 -12.04 7.14
C VAL A 46 -6.59 -13.16 6.50
N ARG A 47 -6.61 -13.24 5.17
CA ARG A 47 -5.99 -14.35 4.40
C ARG A 47 -4.99 -13.81 3.39
N ARG A 48 -3.81 -14.44 3.33
CA ARG A 48 -2.82 -14.13 2.29
C ARG A 48 -3.31 -14.65 0.94
N ILE A 49 -3.21 -13.81 -0.08
CA ILE A 49 -3.51 -14.13 -1.48
C ILE A 49 -2.19 -14.39 -2.20
N LYS A 50 -2.09 -15.54 -2.88
CA LYS A 50 -0.91 -15.96 -3.63
C LYS A 50 -1.18 -16.16 -5.12
N SER A 51 -2.45 -16.29 -5.49
CA SER A 51 -2.88 -16.44 -6.87
C SER A 51 -4.33 -16.01 -7.03
N ILE A 52 -4.78 -15.87 -8.27
CA ILE A 52 -6.20 -15.65 -8.59
C ILE A 52 -7.10 -16.78 -8.09
N ASP A 53 -6.55 -17.99 -7.93
CA ASP A 53 -7.33 -19.15 -7.46
C ASP A 53 -7.73 -19.00 -5.99
N ASP A 54 -6.99 -18.24 -5.20
CA ASP A 54 -7.40 -17.90 -3.83
C ASP A 54 -8.63 -16.98 -3.86
N ILE A 55 -8.71 -16.07 -4.82
CA ILE A 55 -9.88 -15.21 -5.03
C ILE A 55 -11.06 -16.02 -5.58
N ARG A 56 -10.81 -16.93 -6.52
CA ARG A 56 -11.87 -17.83 -7.07
C ARG A 56 -12.51 -18.70 -5.99
N LYS A 57 -11.75 -19.17 -5.02
CA LYS A 57 -12.28 -19.93 -3.86
C LYS A 57 -13.24 -19.12 -3.01
N GLU A 58 -12.94 -17.84 -2.81
CA GLU A 58 -13.79 -16.93 -2.03
C GLU A 58 -15.06 -16.52 -2.80
N TYR A 59 -14.97 -16.38 -4.11
CA TYR A 59 -16.05 -15.88 -4.97
C TYR A 59 -16.32 -16.83 -6.15
N PRO A 60 -16.81 -18.06 -5.88
CA PRO A 60 -16.94 -19.10 -6.92
C PRO A 60 -17.95 -18.76 -8.04
N ASN A 61 -18.80 -17.76 -7.82
CA ASN A 61 -19.79 -17.33 -8.81
C ASN A 61 -19.32 -16.16 -9.69
N SER A 62 -18.06 -15.73 -9.52
CA SER A 62 -17.49 -14.61 -10.28
C SER A 62 -16.49 -15.13 -11.30
N ASP A 63 -16.54 -14.57 -12.51
CA ASP A 63 -15.59 -14.89 -13.58
C ASP A 63 -14.37 -13.96 -13.50
N PHE A 64 -13.22 -14.54 -13.20
CA PHE A 64 -11.94 -13.83 -13.07
C PHE A 64 -10.99 -14.12 -14.24
N ASP A 65 -11.38 -14.85 -15.26
CA ASP A 65 -10.46 -15.31 -16.33
C ASP A 65 -9.84 -14.15 -17.08
N ILE A 66 -10.63 -13.11 -17.36
CA ILE A 66 -10.17 -11.93 -18.10
C ILE A 66 -9.06 -11.13 -17.39
N ILE A 67 -8.92 -11.28 -16.06
CA ILE A 67 -7.93 -10.54 -15.26
C ILE A 67 -6.82 -11.45 -14.71
N ALA A 68 -6.92 -12.76 -14.88
CA ALA A 68 -6.09 -13.73 -14.18
C ALA A 68 -4.59 -13.53 -14.45
N ASP A 69 -4.21 -13.31 -15.70
CA ASP A 69 -2.79 -13.17 -16.08
C ASP A 69 -2.16 -11.92 -15.50
N GLU A 70 -2.83 -10.76 -15.62
CA GLU A 70 -2.31 -9.51 -15.05
C GLU A 70 -2.27 -9.58 -13.52
N PHE A 71 -3.33 -10.10 -12.89
CA PHE A 71 -3.39 -10.27 -11.44
C PHE A 71 -2.24 -11.13 -10.92
N ASN A 72 -2.03 -12.31 -11.49
CA ASN A 72 -0.96 -13.21 -11.10
C ASN A 72 0.42 -12.61 -11.36
N SER A 73 0.62 -11.95 -12.52
CA SER A 73 1.87 -11.25 -12.83
C SER A 73 2.21 -10.16 -11.80
N MET A 74 1.20 -9.40 -11.36
CA MET A 74 1.40 -8.39 -10.32
C MET A 74 1.73 -9.03 -8.97
N LEU A 75 1.06 -10.13 -8.59
CA LEU A 75 1.37 -10.85 -7.35
C LEU A 75 2.81 -11.36 -7.32
N VAL A 76 3.32 -11.88 -8.44
CA VAL A 76 4.71 -12.32 -8.55
C VAL A 76 5.66 -11.15 -8.29
N SER A 77 5.49 -10.03 -9.00
CA SER A 77 6.36 -8.87 -8.83
C SER A 77 6.26 -8.27 -7.42
N LEU A 78 5.07 -8.25 -6.81
CA LEU A 78 4.88 -7.81 -5.42
C LEU A 78 5.61 -8.72 -4.43
N ASP A 79 5.53 -10.05 -4.58
CA ASP A 79 6.23 -11.01 -3.71
C ASP A 79 7.76 -10.89 -3.87
N GLU A 80 8.26 -10.70 -5.09
CA GLU A 80 9.69 -10.48 -5.38
C GLU A 80 10.27 -9.24 -4.68
N ILE A 81 9.50 -8.16 -4.56
CA ILE A 81 9.90 -6.96 -3.82
C ILE A 81 9.58 -7.02 -2.32
N GLY A 82 9.00 -8.13 -1.83
CA GLY A 82 8.70 -8.36 -0.42
C GLY A 82 7.35 -7.81 0.06
N VAL A 83 6.45 -7.48 -0.86
CA VAL A 83 5.07 -7.02 -0.55
C VAL A 83 4.13 -8.21 -0.51
N MET A 84 3.44 -8.38 0.60
CA MET A 84 2.44 -9.44 0.76
C MET A 84 1.02 -8.90 0.55
N VAL A 85 0.21 -9.62 -0.22
CA VAL A 85 -1.19 -9.27 -0.49
C VAL A 85 -2.12 -10.09 0.39
N PHE A 86 -3.08 -9.42 1.02
CA PHE A 86 -4.08 -10.03 1.90
C PHE A 86 -5.49 -9.65 1.49
N LEU A 87 -6.43 -10.55 1.72
CA LEU A 87 -7.86 -10.28 1.71
C LEU A 87 -8.34 -10.18 3.15
N GLY A 88 -8.94 -9.05 3.51
CA GLY A 88 -9.41 -8.79 4.87
C GLY A 88 -10.88 -8.40 4.92
N PRO A 89 -11.57 -8.72 6.04
CA PRO A 89 -12.98 -8.37 6.25
C PRO A 89 -13.22 -6.86 6.24
N GLU A 90 -14.38 -6.45 5.69
CA GLU A 90 -14.83 -5.04 5.64
C GLU A 90 -14.74 -4.33 6.98
N LYS A 91 -14.97 -5.05 8.09
CA LYS A 91 -14.93 -4.49 9.45
C LYS A 91 -13.62 -3.79 9.83
N TYR A 92 -12.53 -4.09 9.12
CA TYR A 92 -11.21 -3.48 9.35
C TYR A 92 -10.95 -2.24 8.49
N PHE A 93 -11.78 -1.99 7.50
CA PHE A 93 -11.57 -0.86 6.59
C PHE A 93 -12.45 0.33 6.98
N PRO A 94 -11.97 1.57 6.80
CA PRO A 94 -12.84 2.72 6.85
C PRO A 94 -13.96 2.61 5.80
N PRO A 95 -15.13 3.21 6.03
CA PRO A 95 -16.24 3.15 5.09
C PRO A 95 -15.84 3.54 3.67
N GLY A 96 -16.15 2.67 2.69
CA GLY A 96 -15.87 2.91 1.29
C GLY A 96 -14.44 2.61 0.82
N HIS A 97 -13.50 2.31 1.72
CA HIS A 97 -12.15 1.90 1.35
C HIS A 97 -12.17 0.48 0.79
N ARG A 98 -11.54 0.30 -0.36
CA ARG A 98 -11.52 -0.98 -1.10
C ARG A 98 -10.20 -1.72 -1.00
N GLY A 99 -9.13 -1.00 -0.71
CA GLY A 99 -7.80 -1.54 -0.50
C GLY A 99 -6.93 -0.53 0.23
N VAL A 100 -5.76 -0.97 0.64
CA VAL A 100 -4.71 -0.12 1.20
C VAL A 100 -3.35 -0.80 1.02
N TYR A 101 -2.36 -0.05 0.55
CA TYR A 101 -0.96 -0.39 0.66
C TYR A 101 -0.37 0.34 1.87
N HIS A 102 0.32 -0.40 2.74
CA HIS A 102 0.93 0.17 3.94
C HIS A 102 2.45 0.10 3.85
N THR A 103 3.08 1.24 3.62
CA THR A 103 4.52 1.40 3.36
C THR A 103 5.42 0.88 4.48
N VAL A 104 5.00 0.99 5.75
CA VAL A 104 5.81 0.56 6.90
C VAL A 104 5.88 -0.97 7.03
N SER A 105 4.76 -1.66 6.79
CA SER A 105 4.70 -3.12 6.89
C SER A 105 4.91 -3.84 5.57
N ASN A 106 4.94 -3.11 4.45
CA ASN A 106 4.97 -3.63 3.08
C ASN A 106 3.86 -4.67 2.84
N ASN A 107 2.69 -4.38 3.38
CA ASN A 107 1.51 -5.20 3.22
C ASN A 107 0.47 -4.46 2.39
N PHE A 108 -0.19 -5.23 1.54
CA PHE A 108 -1.27 -4.78 0.69
C PHE A 108 -2.55 -5.51 1.12
N TYR A 109 -3.60 -4.78 1.45
CA TYR A 109 -4.86 -5.33 1.92
C TYR A 109 -5.99 -5.00 0.96
N LEU A 110 -6.76 -6.03 0.58
CA LEU A 110 -7.98 -5.96 -0.24
C LEU A 110 -9.19 -6.10 0.69
N ASN A 111 -10.19 -5.22 0.57
CA ASN A 111 -11.45 -5.32 1.30
C ASN A 111 -12.37 -6.34 0.63
N ASP A 112 -12.69 -7.44 1.32
CA ASP A 112 -13.44 -8.58 0.78
C ASP A 112 -14.84 -8.22 0.29
N ALA A 113 -15.51 -7.24 0.87
CA ALA A 113 -16.83 -6.78 0.46
C ALA A 113 -16.92 -6.37 -1.04
N PHE A 114 -15.79 -6.03 -1.67
CA PHE A 114 -15.77 -5.49 -3.03
C PHE A 114 -15.14 -6.42 -4.07
N MET A 115 -14.34 -7.40 -3.65
CA MET A 115 -13.44 -8.18 -4.53
C MET A 115 -14.16 -9.25 -5.36
N HIS A 116 -15.42 -9.51 -5.12
CA HIS A 116 -16.26 -10.38 -5.97
C HIS A 116 -16.47 -9.86 -7.40
N ARG A 117 -16.13 -8.59 -7.66
CA ARG A 117 -16.25 -7.94 -8.97
C ARG A 117 -14.88 -7.80 -9.63
N PRO A 118 -14.57 -8.54 -10.71
CA PRO A 118 -13.24 -8.60 -11.33
C PRO A 118 -12.65 -7.23 -11.68
N HIS A 119 -13.46 -6.34 -12.27
CA HIS A 119 -13.02 -5.00 -12.65
C HIS A 119 -12.72 -4.10 -11.43
N VAL A 120 -13.40 -4.32 -10.28
CA VAL A 120 -13.10 -3.61 -9.03
C VAL A 120 -11.80 -4.14 -8.43
N LEU A 121 -11.66 -5.47 -8.36
CA LEU A 121 -10.44 -6.12 -7.91
C LEU A 121 -9.22 -5.59 -8.67
N MET A 122 -9.24 -5.60 -10.01
CA MET A 122 -8.11 -5.11 -10.79
C MET A 122 -7.88 -3.61 -10.65
N THR A 123 -8.95 -2.80 -10.53
CA THR A 123 -8.78 -1.36 -10.26
C THR A 123 -8.04 -1.13 -8.93
N VAL A 124 -8.39 -1.89 -7.89
CA VAL A 124 -7.74 -1.79 -6.58
C VAL A 124 -6.31 -2.34 -6.64
N MET A 125 -6.11 -3.51 -7.24
CA MET A 125 -4.78 -4.10 -7.42
C MET A 125 -3.82 -3.14 -8.11
N ARG A 126 -4.25 -2.51 -9.21
CA ARG A 126 -3.43 -1.55 -9.95
C ARG A 126 -3.17 -0.28 -9.14
N HIS A 127 -4.17 0.25 -8.42
CA HIS A 127 -4.04 1.46 -7.60
C HIS A 127 -3.07 1.27 -6.44
N GLU A 128 -3.32 0.27 -5.60
CA GLU A 128 -2.47 0.00 -4.43
C GLU A 128 -1.08 -0.55 -4.84
N GLY A 129 -1.02 -1.34 -5.91
CA GLY A 129 0.24 -1.78 -6.49
C GLY A 129 1.07 -0.63 -7.05
N TRP A 130 0.43 0.46 -7.51
CA TRP A 130 1.13 1.68 -7.91
C TRP A 130 1.81 2.35 -6.71
N HIS A 131 1.16 2.38 -5.54
CA HIS A 131 1.79 2.86 -4.32
C HIS A 131 3.03 2.05 -3.92
N ALA A 132 3.01 0.72 -4.13
CA ALA A 132 4.22 -0.10 -3.95
C ALA A 132 5.33 0.26 -4.95
N ALA A 133 4.99 0.60 -6.19
CA ALA A 133 5.96 1.10 -7.16
C ALA A 133 6.49 2.51 -6.80
N GLN A 134 5.65 3.39 -6.26
CA GLN A 134 6.03 4.71 -5.74
C GLN A 134 6.98 4.60 -4.52
N ASP A 135 6.77 3.59 -3.67
CA ASP A 135 7.66 3.26 -2.57
C ASP A 135 9.04 2.81 -3.10
N CYS A 136 9.05 1.94 -4.10
CA CYS A 136 10.27 1.54 -4.81
C CYS A 136 10.97 2.73 -5.49
N MET A 137 10.23 3.66 -6.09
CA MET A 137 10.78 4.88 -6.68
C MET A 137 11.50 5.75 -5.64
N ALA A 138 11.04 5.76 -4.40
CA ALA A 138 11.66 6.49 -3.28
C ALA A 138 12.96 5.85 -2.75
N GLY A 139 13.46 4.80 -3.39
CA GLY A 139 14.74 4.17 -3.10
C GLY A 139 14.64 2.73 -2.64
N SER A 140 13.70 2.41 -1.81
CA SER A 140 13.48 1.05 -1.31
C SER A 140 12.13 0.97 -0.58
N ILE A 141 11.38 -0.10 -0.76
CA ILE A 141 10.18 -0.38 0.00
C ILE A 141 10.40 -0.49 1.53
N LYS A 142 11.66 -0.49 1.97
CA LYS A 142 12.01 -0.57 3.40
C LYS A 142 12.09 0.79 4.09
N ASN A 143 12.04 1.89 3.36
CA ASN A 143 12.19 3.24 3.92
C ASN A 143 10.87 3.92 4.29
N SER A 144 9.73 3.31 3.98
CA SER A 144 8.37 3.81 4.24
C SER A 144 8.04 5.16 3.58
N MET A 145 8.77 5.50 2.53
CA MET A 145 8.58 6.71 1.73
C MET A 145 7.96 6.37 0.39
N ILE A 146 7.20 7.30 -0.17
CA ILE A 146 6.69 7.20 -1.54
C ILE A 146 7.11 8.42 -2.35
N ALA A 147 7.41 8.22 -3.63
CA ALA A 147 7.76 9.27 -4.58
C ALA A 147 6.93 9.13 -5.85
N ILE A 148 6.57 10.26 -6.46
CA ILE A 148 5.88 10.23 -7.76
C ILE A 148 6.80 9.64 -8.83
N ILE A 149 6.21 8.82 -9.70
CA ILE A 149 6.90 8.14 -10.80
C ILE A 149 6.82 8.98 -12.09
N LYS A 150 5.68 9.62 -12.30
CA LYS A 150 5.42 10.47 -13.46
C LYS A 150 5.47 11.95 -13.07
N PRO A 151 6.01 12.85 -13.92
CA PRO A 151 5.82 14.28 -13.73
C PRO A 151 4.32 14.62 -13.62
N GLU A 152 3.97 15.58 -12.76
CA GLU A 152 2.58 15.95 -12.54
C GLU A 152 1.84 16.40 -13.81
N GLU A 153 2.58 17.02 -14.75
CA GLU A 153 2.08 17.45 -16.06
C GLU A 153 1.67 16.29 -16.96
N ASP A 154 2.30 15.11 -16.79
CA ASP A 154 2.00 13.90 -17.55
C ASP A 154 0.73 13.19 -17.05
N VAL A 155 0.32 13.45 -15.81
CA VAL A 155 -0.90 12.89 -15.25
C VAL A 155 -2.12 13.60 -15.82
N PRO A 156 -3.04 12.89 -16.51
CA PRO A 156 -4.22 13.52 -17.09
C PRO A 156 -5.04 14.29 -16.04
N LYS A 157 -5.37 15.54 -16.38
CA LYS A 157 -6.05 16.51 -15.48
C LYS A 157 -7.29 15.92 -14.79
N ILE A 158 -8.04 15.06 -15.49
CA ILE A 158 -9.25 14.43 -14.95
C ILE A 158 -8.97 13.65 -13.64
N TRP A 159 -7.84 12.98 -13.55
CA TRP A 159 -7.48 12.20 -12.36
C TRP A 159 -7.11 13.11 -11.18
N ARG A 160 -6.41 14.21 -11.44
CA ARG A 160 -6.13 15.25 -10.41
C ARG A 160 -7.42 15.87 -9.91
N ASP A 161 -8.31 16.30 -10.81
CA ASP A 161 -9.60 16.92 -10.46
C ASP A 161 -10.52 15.99 -9.62
N ILE A 162 -10.45 14.68 -9.86
CA ILE A 162 -11.19 13.68 -9.06
C ILE A 162 -10.58 13.55 -7.67
N VAL A 163 -9.27 13.42 -7.58
CA VAL A 163 -8.55 13.19 -6.31
C VAL A 163 -8.62 14.42 -5.40
N GLU A 164 -8.51 15.64 -5.94
CA GLU A 164 -8.63 16.89 -5.19
C GLU A 164 -9.94 17.04 -4.39
N LYS A 165 -10.99 16.32 -4.80
CA LYS A 165 -12.30 16.33 -4.11
C LYS A 165 -12.34 15.42 -2.88
N THR A 166 -11.40 14.49 -2.76
CA THR A 166 -11.45 13.41 -1.76
C THR A 166 -10.22 13.30 -0.89
N TYR A 167 -9.09 13.85 -1.34
CA TYR A 167 -7.80 13.74 -0.66
C TYR A 167 -7.24 15.10 -0.24
N PRO A 168 -6.41 15.15 0.81
CA PRO A 168 -5.65 16.37 1.15
C PRO A 168 -4.75 16.81 -0.02
N LYS A 169 -4.56 18.11 -0.17
CA LYS A 169 -3.73 18.67 -1.27
C LYS A 169 -2.32 18.06 -1.34
N SER A 170 -1.73 17.74 -0.20
CA SER A 170 -0.42 17.10 -0.13
C SER A 170 -0.40 15.69 -0.72
N ALA A 171 -1.52 14.99 -0.76
CA ALA A 171 -1.61 13.63 -1.30
C ALA A 171 -1.96 13.60 -2.80
N VAL A 172 -2.44 14.71 -3.36
CA VAL A 172 -2.91 14.77 -4.75
C VAL A 172 -1.91 14.26 -5.78
N PRO A 173 -0.61 14.60 -5.75
CA PRO A 173 0.33 14.16 -6.76
C PRO A 173 0.40 12.64 -6.90
N TRP A 174 0.62 11.90 -5.81
CA TRP A 174 0.76 10.45 -5.86
C TRP A 174 -0.58 9.71 -5.97
N GLU A 175 -1.66 10.24 -5.38
CA GLU A 175 -2.99 9.65 -5.51
C GLU A 175 -3.57 9.80 -6.91
N ALA A 176 -3.28 10.91 -7.61
CA ALA A 176 -3.70 11.11 -8.98
C ALA A 176 -3.01 10.12 -9.93
N GLU A 177 -1.71 9.88 -9.77
CA GLU A 177 -1.01 8.81 -10.48
C GLU A 177 -1.62 7.44 -10.21
N ALA A 178 -1.80 7.09 -8.93
CA ALA A 178 -2.36 5.80 -8.54
C ALA A 178 -3.79 5.61 -9.08
N LYS A 179 -4.58 6.69 -9.11
CA LYS A 179 -5.93 6.68 -9.71
C LYS A 179 -5.87 6.44 -11.20
N TRP A 180 -4.95 7.07 -11.91
CA TRP A 180 -4.72 6.85 -13.33
C TRP A 180 -4.25 5.42 -13.58
N ALA A 181 -3.22 4.95 -12.89
CA ALA A 181 -2.71 3.59 -12.98
C ALA A 181 -3.79 2.54 -12.69
N GLY A 182 -4.63 2.78 -11.68
CA GLY A 182 -5.77 1.92 -11.34
C GLY A 182 -6.76 1.70 -12.49
N LYS A 183 -6.78 2.61 -13.48
CA LYS A 183 -7.65 2.54 -14.67
C LYS A 183 -6.92 2.23 -15.96
N THR A 184 -5.60 2.05 -15.90
CA THR A 184 -4.77 1.80 -17.08
C THR A 184 -4.16 0.41 -16.99
N GLU A 185 -4.63 -0.49 -17.87
CA GLU A 185 -4.12 -1.85 -17.93
C GLU A 185 -2.62 -1.89 -18.23
N GLY A 186 -1.90 -2.79 -17.55
CA GLY A 186 -0.45 -2.98 -17.71
C GLY A 186 0.44 -1.91 -17.08
N MET A 187 -0.07 -0.71 -16.77
CA MET A 187 0.75 0.39 -16.27
C MET A 187 1.44 0.04 -14.93
N THR A 188 0.66 -0.44 -13.96
CA THR A 188 1.19 -0.86 -12.66
C THR A 188 2.06 -2.11 -12.77
N SER A 189 1.63 -3.09 -13.59
CA SER A 189 2.41 -4.31 -13.80
C SER A 189 3.79 -4.02 -14.36
N ALA A 190 3.93 -3.05 -15.29
CA ALA A 190 5.22 -2.63 -15.82
C ALA A 190 6.10 -1.99 -14.74
N ALA A 191 5.56 -1.07 -13.94
CA ALA A 191 6.31 -0.42 -12.88
C ALA A 191 6.78 -1.40 -11.79
N LEU A 192 5.92 -2.34 -11.38
CA LEU A 192 6.28 -3.39 -10.42
C LEU A 192 7.37 -4.32 -10.97
N LYS A 193 7.35 -4.66 -12.26
CA LYS A 193 8.42 -5.44 -12.91
C LYS A 193 9.75 -4.70 -12.89
N SER A 194 9.75 -3.40 -13.19
CA SER A 194 10.96 -2.57 -13.11
C SER A 194 11.51 -2.50 -11.68
N CYS A 195 10.61 -2.42 -10.69
CA CYS A 195 10.99 -2.47 -9.28
C CYS A 195 11.65 -3.81 -8.93
N ALA A 196 11.00 -4.93 -9.27
CA ALA A 196 11.50 -6.28 -9.00
C ALA A 196 12.85 -6.56 -9.71
N ALA A 197 13.01 -6.04 -10.93
CA ALA A 197 14.26 -6.16 -11.69
C ALA A 197 15.38 -5.21 -11.20
N GLY A 198 15.09 -4.28 -10.29
CA GLY A 198 16.06 -3.25 -9.86
C GLY A 198 16.36 -2.19 -10.93
N THR A 199 15.50 -2.04 -11.92
CA THR A 199 15.67 -1.11 -13.06
C THR A 199 14.78 0.14 -12.95
N MET A 200 14.13 0.34 -11.79
CA MET A 200 13.12 1.38 -11.60
C MET A 200 13.58 2.76 -12.08
N TRP A 201 14.77 3.19 -11.73
CA TRP A 201 15.29 4.52 -12.10
C TRP A 201 15.86 4.61 -13.51
N THR A 202 16.04 3.46 -14.18
CA THR A 202 16.42 3.38 -15.59
C THR A 202 15.19 3.45 -16.50
N ASP A 203 14.15 2.69 -16.13
CA ASP A 203 12.91 2.58 -16.90
C ASP A 203 11.98 3.80 -16.69
N TYR A 204 12.04 4.34 -15.47
CA TYR A 204 11.30 5.53 -15.05
C TYR A 204 12.29 6.56 -14.51
N LYS A 205 12.56 7.60 -15.31
CA LYS A 205 13.45 8.66 -14.87
C LYS A 205 12.88 9.39 -13.65
N PRO A 206 13.60 9.44 -12.51
CA PRO A 206 13.13 10.17 -11.34
C PRO A 206 12.86 11.65 -11.66
N THR A 207 11.83 12.22 -11.05
CA THR A 207 11.62 13.68 -11.12
C THR A 207 12.77 14.41 -10.44
N PRO A 208 13.03 15.69 -10.75
CA PRO A 208 14.14 16.42 -10.13
C PRO A 208 14.12 16.40 -8.60
N LEU A 209 12.92 16.43 -7.99
CA LEU A 209 12.78 16.34 -6.53
C LEU A 209 13.13 14.94 -6.01
N THR A 210 12.64 13.90 -6.68
CA THR A 210 12.96 12.51 -6.34
C THR A 210 14.46 12.23 -6.55
N GLU A 211 15.05 12.69 -7.63
CA GLU A 211 16.48 12.52 -7.89
C GLU A 211 17.33 13.19 -6.81
N LYS A 212 16.97 14.40 -6.38
CA LYS A 212 17.62 15.07 -5.26
C LYS A 212 17.54 14.25 -3.98
N TRP A 213 16.37 13.75 -3.62
CA TRP A 213 16.15 12.85 -2.48
C TRP A 213 17.02 11.60 -2.56
N LEU A 214 17.04 10.91 -3.70
CA LEU A 214 17.82 9.69 -3.89
C LEU A 214 19.34 9.93 -3.73
N ARG A 215 19.85 11.11 -4.13
CA ARG A 215 21.25 11.51 -3.89
C ARG A 215 21.53 11.80 -2.43
N GLU A 216 20.65 12.55 -1.76
CA GLU A 216 20.79 12.90 -0.35
C GLU A 216 20.80 11.65 0.54
N GLU A 217 20.01 10.63 0.21
CA GLU A 217 19.96 9.35 0.91
C GLU A 217 21.01 8.31 0.43
N GLY A 218 21.80 8.64 -0.58
CA GLY A 218 22.90 7.79 -1.07
C GLY A 218 22.45 6.60 -1.92
N PHE A 219 21.25 6.61 -2.47
CA PHE A 219 20.77 5.56 -3.39
C PHE A 219 21.38 5.69 -4.79
N ILE A 220 21.69 6.89 -5.23
CA ILE A 220 22.36 7.20 -6.51
C ILE A 220 23.50 8.20 -6.29
N ASN A 221 24.51 8.17 -7.21
CA ASN A 221 25.68 9.06 -7.18
C ASN A 221 25.38 10.45 -7.79
#